data_fa2b02b4512d83f6c4acc142ddd9c9ab
#
_entry.id   fa2b02b4512d83f6c4acc142ddd9c9ab
#
_cell.length_a   1.000
_cell.length_b   1.000
_cell.length_c   1.000
_cell.angle_alpha   90.00
_cell.angle_beta   90.00
_cell.angle_gamma   90.00
#
_symmetry.space_group_name_H-M   'P 1'
#
loop_
_entity.id
_entity.type
_entity.pdbx_description
1 polymer ?
#
loop_
_entity_poly.entity_id
_entity_poly.type
_entity_poly.pdbx_seq_one_letter_code
_entity_poly.pdbx_strand_id
1 'polypeptide(L)'
;MDLLHSKDTNNYFSSNGYDVIFPYPIVNERDTVFTTAGIQPLLRSYLAGELNSDKKYFVPQSVIRTQFFDHLVEGTSLAFINGTSAKFNLSEEEYNKLVSDYINYFYESGLAKKRITSVKDKEPYVDNWNGIELLGDRTFYYCDDLEIGDTTFFKNVSNPNIETFCDLGFGVERVRWSQDRNKSYFDLETDIKDKLSPREKGLISAIALLTLCEVKSANKGNGYQAKRYFKGLVKLLDRKDIEGDVLKYFNECLAYWRDWQKVDDKLSDVEAMKRISEEYIKNCMLVIIDELANEGYPVRAIAKKLGITWDEFEFKLKQSGVPKEKIKTIRRKEV
;
A
#
# COMPACT_ATOMS: atom_id res chain seq x y z
N MET A 1 -9.76 24.23 3.98
CA MET A 1 -9.61 22.97 4.77
C MET A 1 -8.80 22.03 3.89
N ASP A 2 -7.68 21.51 4.35
CA ASP A 2 -6.92 20.55 3.55
C ASP A 2 -7.45 19.14 3.82
N LEU A 3 -8.47 18.73 3.06
CA LEU A 3 -9.14 17.42 3.21
C LEU A 3 -8.26 16.22 2.86
N LEU A 4 -6.94 16.41 2.76
CA LEU A 4 -5.99 15.38 2.35
C LEU A 4 -5.16 14.85 3.52
N HIS A 5 -5.41 15.34 4.72
CA HIS A 5 -4.94 14.77 5.97
C HIS A 5 -5.99 13.83 6.58
N SER A 6 -5.52 12.81 7.28
CA SER A 6 -6.36 11.78 7.92
C SER A 6 -7.48 12.43 8.75
N LYS A 7 -7.16 13.43 9.57
CA LYS A 7 -8.13 14.13 10.43
C LYS A 7 -9.23 14.82 9.62
N ASP A 8 -8.87 15.56 8.58
CA ASP A 8 -9.81 16.37 7.83
C ASP A 8 -10.70 15.53 6.91
N THR A 9 -10.14 14.50 6.28
CA THR A 9 -10.91 13.48 5.54
C THR A 9 -11.92 12.79 6.46
N ASN A 10 -11.49 12.32 7.63
CA ASN A 10 -12.37 11.65 8.59
C ASN A 10 -13.45 12.58 9.10
N ASN A 11 -13.14 13.85 9.38
CA ASN A 11 -14.11 14.86 9.80
C ASN A 11 -15.15 15.13 8.72
N TYR A 12 -14.76 15.21 7.44
CA TYR A 12 -15.70 15.36 6.34
C TYR A 12 -16.75 14.25 6.35
N PHE A 13 -16.32 12.99 6.34
CA PHE A 13 -17.23 11.86 6.30
C PHE A 13 -18.06 11.75 7.60
N SER A 14 -17.45 11.95 8.76
CA SER A 14 -18.18 11.97 10.04
C SER A 14 -19.27 13.05 10.08
N SER A 15 -18.96 14.27 9.60
CA SER A 15 -19.93 15.37 9.55
C SER A 15 -21.07 15.12 8.58
N ASN A 16 -20.87 14.28 7.58
CA ASN A 16 -21.90 13.81 6.66
C ASN A 16 -22.61 12.53 7.15
N GLY A 17 -22.42 12.14 8.42
CA GLY A 17 -23.13 11.06 9.09
C GLY A 17 -22.61 9.65 8.75
N TYR A 18 -21.35 9.52 8.36
CA TYR A 18 -20.69 8.22 8.24
C TYR A 18 -20.08 7.78 9.57
N ASP A 19 -20.21 6.50 9.89
CA ASP A 19 -19.39 5.88 10.91
C ASP A 19 -17.99 5.68 10.34
N VAL A 20 -17.03 6.46 10.85
CA VAL A 20 -15.63 6.37 10.41
C VAL A 20 -14.94 5.23 11.14
N ILE A 21 -14.48 4.24 10.38
CA ILE A 21 -13.80 3.05 10.89
C ILE A 21 -12.30 3.23 10.77
N PHE A 22 -11.55 2.77 11.76
CA PHE A 22 -10.10 2.71 11.69
C PHE A 22 -9.64 1.77 10.58
N PRO A 23 -8.50 2.05 9.92
CA PRO A 23 -7.96 1.14 8.90
C PRO A 23 -7.77 -0.27 9.45
N TYR A 24 -8.18 -1.24 8.67
CA TYR A 24 -7.94 -2.65 8.95
C TYR A 24 -6.48 -3.02 8.67
N PRO A 25 -5.98 -4.14 9.23
CA PRO A 25 -4.64 -4.63 8.92
C PRO A 25 -4.40 -4.76 7.42
N ILE A 26 -3.21 -4.37 6.96
CA ILE A 26 -2.84 -4.49 5.54
C ILE A 26 -2.58 -5.93 5.11
N VAL A 27 -2.27 -6.83 6.04
CA VAL A 27 -2.10 -8.26 5.76
C VAL A 27 -3.46 -8.90 5.64
N ASN A 28 -3.71 -9.49 4.49
CA ASN A 28 -4.93 -10.23 4.20
C ASN A 28 -4.57 -11.68 3.91
N GLU A 29 -5.00 -12.58 4.78
CA GLU A 29 -4.66 -14.02 4.67
C GLU A 29 -5.69 -14.82 3.87
N ARG A 30 -6.80 -14.19 3.43
CA ARG A 30 -7.94 -14.90 2.83
C ARG A 30 -8.09 -14.66 1.33
N ASP A 31 -8.16 -13.39 0.91
CA ASP A 31 -8.50 -13.03 -0.48
C ASP A 31 -7.26 -12.71 -1.31
N THR A 32 -6.43 -11.82 -0.78
CA THR A 32 -5.22 -11.31 -1.42
C THR A 32 -4.07 -11.30 -0.41
N VAL A 33 -2.84 -11.25 -0.89
CA VAL A 33 -1.65 -11.21 -0.03
C VAL A 33 -1.66 -9.99 0.90
N PHE A 34 -2.13 -8.85 0.37
CA PHE A 34 -2.36 -7.62 1.11
C PHE A 34 -3.77 -7.12 0.84
N THR A 35 -4.32 -6.31 1.73
CA THR A 35 -5.56 -5.57 1.48
C THR A 35 -5.34 -4.62 0.30
N THR A 36 -6.19 -4.71 -0.73
CA THR A 36 -6.08 -3.96 -1.99
C THR A 36 -7.19 -2.93 -2.17
N ALA A 37 -8.25 -3.00 -1.35
CA ALA A 37 -9.37 -2.06 -1.31
C ALA A 37 -10.04 -2.07 0.07
N GLY A 38 -10.60 -0.96 0.49
CA GLY A 38 -11.26 -0.83 1.80
C GLY A 38 -12.56 -1.63 1.91
N ILE A 39 -13.22 -1.89 0.80
CA ILE A 39 -14.46 -2.68 0.80
C ILE A 39 -14.23 -4.15 1.20
N GLN A 40 -13.07 -4.73 0.92
CA GLN A 40 -12.77 -6.12 1.27
C GLN A 40 -12.93 -6.41 2.77
N PRO A 41 -12.28 -5.67 3.69
CA PRO A 41 -12.50 -5.87 5.12
C PRO A 41 -13.87 -5.42 5.60
N LEU A 42 -14.46 -4.35 5.04
CA LEU A 42 -15.80 -3.90 5.40
C LEU A 42 -16.85 -4.97 5.12
N LEU A 43 -16.82 -5.60 3.95
CA LEU A 43 -17.74 -6.67 3.60
C LEU A 43 -17.60 -7.86 4.55
N ARG A 44 -16.36 -8.21 4.94
CA ARG A 44 -16.14 -9.29 5.93
C ARG A 44 -16.71 -8.96 7.30
N SER A 45 -16.46 -7.75 7.80
CA SER A 45 -17.00 -7.30 9.08
C SER A 45 -18.54 -7.24 9.07
N TYR A 46 -19.14 -6.85 7.94
CA TYR A 46 -20.59 -6.90 7.79
C TYR A 46 -21.12 -8.34 7.83
N LEU A 47 -20.51 -9.27 7.10
CA LEU A 47 -20.89 -10.68 7.10
C LEU A 47 -20.66 -11.38 8.44
N ALA A 48 -19.71 -10.89 9.24
CA ALA A 48 -19.48 -11.33 10.61
C ALA A 48 -20.48 -10.76 11.62
N GLY A 49 -21.38 -9.86 11.21
CA GLY A 49 -22.33 -9.19 12.08
C GLY A 49 -21.74 -8.07 12.95
N GLU A 50 -20.55 -7.62 12.62
CA GLU A 50 -19.85 -6.53 13.31
C GLU A 50 -20.36 -5.14 12.86
N LEU A 51 -20.93 -5.06 11.68
CA LEU A 51 -21.46 -3.85 11.07
C LEU A 51 -22.98 -3.94 10.86
N ASN A 52 -23.65 -2.79 10.90
CA ASN A 52 -25.11 -2.66 10.80
C ASN A 52 -25.51 -2.09 9.42
N SER A 53 -26.54 -2.63 8.79
CA SER A 53 -27.09 -2.14 7.51
C SER A 53 -27.72 -0.74 7.60
N ASP A 54 -28.15 -0.29 8.79
CA ASP A 54 -28.74 1.04 8.98
C ASP A 54 -27.73 2.19 8.86
N LYS A 55 -26.44 1.86 8.89
CA LYS A 55 -25.36 2.82 8.91
C LYS A 55 -24.63 2.88 7.57
N LYS A 56 -24.05 4.02 7.29
CA LYS A 56 -23.06 4.20 6.22
C LYS A 56 -21.69 4.34 6.82
N TYR A 57 -20.69 3.72 6.19
CA TYR A 57 -19.35 3.59 6.71
C TYR A 57 -18.34 4.28 5.83
N PHE A 58 -17.29 4.80 6.44
CA PHE A 58 -16.10 5.29 5.76
C PHE A 58 -14.85 4.67 6.38
N VAL A 59 -13.94 4.16 5.56
CA VAL A 59 -12.63 3.68 5.99
C VAL A 59 -11.53 4.26 5.10
N PRO A 60 -10.54 4.98 5.68
CA PRO A 60 -9.33 5.40 4.97
C PRO A 60 -8.32 4.25 4.97
N GLN A 61 -8.54 3.23 4.14
CA GLN A 61 -7.77 2.00 4.14
C GLN A 61 -6.42 2.17 3.45
N SER A 62 -5.33 1.95 4.19
CA SER A 62 -4.02 1.75 3.57
C SER A 62 -3.99 0.42 2.83
N VAL A 63 -3.57 0.46 1.58
CA VAL A 63 -3.54 -0.71 0.68
C VAL A 63 -2.18 -0.88 0.03
N ILE A 64 -1.87 -2.12 -0.37
CA ILE A 64 -0.68 -2.44 -1.18
C ILE A 64 -1.13 -3.20 -2.42
N ARG A 65 -0.78 -2.67 -3.60
CA ARG A 65 -1.05 -3.27 -4.91
C ARG A 65 0.23 -3.74 -5.56
N THR A 66 0.50 -5.04 -5.48
CA THR A 66 1.75 -5.66 -5.97
C THR A 66 1.87 -5.68 -7.48
N GLN A 67 0.78 -5.56 -8.22
CA GLN A 67 0.76 -5.55 -9.69
C GLN A 67 1.50 -4.36 -10.32
N PHE A 68 1.66 -3.25 -9.59
CA PHE A 68 2.37 -2.07 -10.08
C PHE A 68 3.88 -2.10 -9.81
N PHE A 69 4.41 -3.17 -9.21
CA PHE A 69 5.82 -3.23 -8.79
C PHE A 69 6.81 -2.93 -9.93
N ASP A 70 6.53 -3.43 -11.12
CA ASP A 70 7.41 -3.27 -12.29
C ASP A 70 7.07 -2.06 -13.18
N HIS A 71 5.93 -1.39 -12.92
CA HIS A 71 5.36 -0.34 -13.78
C HIS A 71 4.95 0.91 -12.99
N LEU A 72 5.78 1.35 -12.03
CA LEU A 72 5.53 2.60 -11.30
C LEU A 72 5.82 3.81 -12.17
N VAL A 73 4.80 4.63 -12.34
CA VAL A 73 4.85 5.94 -12.98
C VAL A 73 4.04 6.95 -12.17
N GLU A 74 4.14 8.23 -12.49
CA GLU A 74 3.32 9.27 -11.85
C GLU A 74 1.81 8.89 -11.90
N GLY A 75 1.10 9.06 -10.79
CA GLY A 75 -0.30 8.69 -10.63
C GLY A 75 -0.56 7.20 -10.33
N THR A 76 0.49 6.35 -10.25
CA THR A 76 0.39 4.98 -9.76
C THR A 76 1.25 4.78 -8.53
N SER A 77 0.80 3.96 -7.58
CA SER A 77 1.55 3.68 -6.36
C SER A 77 1.44 2.21 -5.97
N LEU A 78 2.50 1.72 -5.31
CA LEU A 78 2.47 0.41 -4.64
C LEU A 78 1.65 0.44 -3.36
N ALA A 79 1.73 1.55 -2.62
CA ALA A 79 1.02 1.78 -1.38
C ALA A 79 0.32 3.13 -1.45
N PHE A 80 -0.95 3.19 -1.08
CA PHE A 80 -1.75 4.42 -1.07
C PHE A 80 -2.94 4.27 -0.12
N ILE A 81 -3.61 5.39 0.18
CA ILE A 81 -4.86 5.39 0.94
C ILE A 81 -6.03 5.24 -0.03
N ASN A 82 -6.74 4.12 0.10
CA ASN A 82 -8.03 3.91 -0.52
C ASN A 82 -9.11 4.40 0.44
N GLY A 83 -9.61 5.62 0.23
CA GLY A 83 -10.78 6.12 0.94
C GLY A 83 -12.01 5.38 0.40
N THR A 84 -12.64 4.56 1.25
CA THR A 84 -13.78 3.74 0.85
C THR A 84 -15.01 4.13 1.66
N SER A 85 -16.08 4.51 0.96
CA SER A 85 -17.42 4.63 1.54
C SER A 85 -18.27 3.43 1.16
N ALA A 86 -19.01 2.87 2.12
CA ALA A 86 -19.86 1.72 1.89
C ALA A 86 -21.16 1.78 2.71
N LYS A 87 -22.20 1.16 2.18
CA LYS A 87 -23.43 0.83 2.89
C LYS A 87 -23.95 -0.51 2.37
N PHE A 88 -24.59 -1.26 3.26
CA PHE A 88 -25.16 -2.60 2.97
C PHE A 88 -26.68 -2.56 3.00
N ASN A 89 -27.33 -3.37 2.16
CA ASN A 89 -28.80 -3.46 2.01
C ASN A 89 -29.46 -2.09 1.78
N LEU A 90 -28.93 -1.33 0.81
CA LEU A 90 -29.38 0.02 0.50
C LEU A 90 -30.22 0.06 -0.77
N SER A 91 -31.12 1.03 -0.82
CA SER A 91 -31.88 1.37 -2.03
C SER A 91 -31.03 2.16 -3.04
N GLU A 92 -31.50 2.23 -4.28
CA GLU A 92 -30.85 3.05 -5.31
C GLU A 92 -30.88 4.55 -4.99
N GLU A 93 -31.93 5.00 -4.28
CA GLU A 93 -32.02 6.39 -3.81
C GLU A 93 -30.94 6.70 -2.76
N GLU A 94 -30.74 5.79 -1.82
CA GLU A 94 -29.65 5.91 -0.81
C GLU A 94 -28.27 5.87 -1.47
N TYR A 95 -28.07 4.97 -2.45
CA TYR A 95 -26.83 4.94 -3.24
C TYR A 95 -26.55 6.29 -3.90
N ASN A 96 -27.54 6.90 -4.56
CA ASN A 96 -27.38 8.19 -5.20
C ASN A 96 -27.01 9.32 -4.22
N LYS A 97 -27.49 9.25 -2.96
CA LYS A 97 -27.08 10.17 -1.90
C LYS A 97 -25.62 9.97 -1.51
N LEU A 98 -25.17 8.71 -1.37
CA LEU A 98 -23.74 8.43 -1.09
C LEU A 98 -22.85 8.91 -2.24
N VAL A 99 -23.25 8.72 -3.50
CA VAL A 99 -22.53 9.23 -4.67
C VAL A 99 -22.43 10.75 -4.62
N SER A 100 -23.49 11.44 -4.19
CA SER A 100 -23.47 12.90 -4.04
C SER A 100 -22.47 13.34 -2.96
N ASP A 101 -22.43 12.69 -1.79
CA ASP A 101 -21.46 12.96 -0.73
C ASP A 101 -20.03 12.72 -1.25
N TYR A 102 -19.81 11.62 -1.98
CA TYR A 102 -18.54 11.24 -2.58
C TYR A 102 -18.02 12.28 -3.58
N ILE A 103 -18.87 12.78 -4.48
CA ILE A 103 -18.50 13.81 -5.45
C ILE A 103 -18.24 15.15 -4.74
N ASN A 104 -19.05 15.49 -3.74
CA ASN A 104 -18.87 16.71 -2.95
C ASN A 104 -17.55 16.71 -2.19
N TYR A 105 -17.06 15.55 -1.72
CA TYR A 105 -15.73 15.44 -1.15
C TYR A 105 -14.65 15.94 -2.12
N PHE A 106 -14.72 15.60 -3.40
CA PHE A 106 -13.77 16.08 -4.40
C PHE A 106 -13.83 17.60 -4.56
N TYR A 107 -15.03 18.18 -4.57
CA TYR A 107 -15.20 19.62 -4.68
C TYR A 107 -14.67 20.36 -3.45
N GLU A 108 -14.98 19.86 -2.26
CA GLU A 108 -14.48 20.44 -1.01
C GLU A 108 -12.97 20.22 -0.82
N SER A 109 -12.41 19.17 -1.43
CA SER A 109 -10.97 18.99 -1.54
C SER A 109 -10.30 19.96 -2.52
N GLY A 110 -11.03 20.90 -3.12
CA GLY A 110 -10.48 21.94 -3.98
C GLY A 110 -10.45 21.59 -5.48
N LEU A 111 -11.04 20.47 -5.91
CA LEU A 111 -11.12 20.13 -7.33
C LEU A 111 -12.28 20.90 -7.98
N ALA A 112 -11.99 21.64 -9.04
CA ALA A 112 -13.02 22.41 -9.76
C ALA A 112 -13.99 21.47 -10.47
N LYS A 113 -15.30 21.73 -10.35
CA LYS A 113 -16.39 20.91 -10.96
C LYS A 113 -16.16 20.61 -12.45
N LYS A 114 -15.71 21.60 -13.22
CA LYS A 114 -15.46 21.48 -14.66
C LYS A 114 -14.33 20.52 -15.03
N ARG A 115 -13.47 20.13 -14.08
CA ARG A 115 -12.37 19.17 -14.27
C ARG A 115 -12.79 17.74 -13.95
N ILE A 116 -13.93 17.55 -13.27
CA ILE A 116 -14.41 16.22 -12.90
C ILE A 116 -15.35 15.71 -13.99
N THR A 117 -15.03 14.54 -14.51
CA THR A 117 -15.86 13.80 -15.47
C THR A 117 -16.14 12.40 -14.94
N SER A 118 -17.22 11.78 -15.43
CA SER A 118 -17.53 10.40 -15.05
C SER A 118 -17.82 9.55 -16.29
N VAL A 119 -17.44 8.29 -16.21
CA VAL A 119 -17.68 7.29 -17.27
C VAL A 119 -18.28 6.05 -16.65
N LYS A 120 -19.51 5.70 -17.04
CA LYS A 120 -20.14 4.46 -16.60
C LYS A 120 -19.67 3.30 -17.48
N ASP A 121 -19.34 2.16 -16.86
CA ASP A 121 -19.06 0.93 -17.60
C ASP A 121 -20.27 0.55 -18.47
N LYS A 122 -19.99 0.07 -19.69
CA LYS A 122 -21.04 -0.39 -20.62
C LYS A 122 -21.61 -1.74 -20.21
N GLU A 123 -20.74 -2.60 -19.70
CA GLU A 123 -21.10 -3.93 -19.22
C GLU A 123 -21.11 -3.94 -17.68
N PRO A 124 -21.97 -4.75 -17.05
CA PRO A 124 -21.96 -4.91 -15.62
C PRO A 124 -20.60 -5.40 -15.11
N TYR A 125 -20.14 -4.81 -14.02
CA TYR A 125 -18.95 -5.28 -13.31
C TYR A 125 -19.26 -6.61 -12.62
N VAL A 126 -18.47 -7.63 -12.94
CA VAL A 126 -18.60 -8.99 -12.35
C VAL A 126 -17.33 -9.31 -11.59
N ASP A 127 -17.46 -9.79 -10.36
CA ASP A 127 -16.34 -10.25 -9.54
C ASP A 127 -16.75 -11.42 -8.65
N ASN A 128 -15.79 -12.06 -8.01
CA ASN A 128 -16.02 -13.11 -7.01
C ASN A 128 -15.09 -12.89 -5.83
N TRP A 129 -15.67 -12.51 -4.68
CA TRP A 129 -14.91 -12.33 -3.45
C TRP A 129 -15.26 -13.43 -2.44
N ASN A 130 -14.31 -14.30 -2.14
CA ASN A 130 -14.50 -15.41 -1.19
C ASN A 130 -15.69 -16.33 -1.50
N GLY A 131 -15.93 -16.58 -2.77
CA GLY A 131 -17.07 -17.42 -3.21
C GLY A 131 -18.39 -16.66 -3.28
N ILE A 132 -18.42 -15.37 -3.04
CA ILE A 132 -19.59 -14.50 -3.24
C ILE A 132 -19.50 -13.92 -4.65
N GLU A 133 -20.43 -14.31 -5.51
CA GLU A 133 -20.56 -13.70 -6.83
C GLU A 133 -21.17 -12.30 -6.70
N LEU A 134 -20.52 -11.34 -7.31
CA LEU A 134 -20.88 -9.93 -7.30
C LEU A 134 -21.20 -9.48 -8.70
N LEU A 135 -22.33 -8.79 -8.85
CA LEU A 135 -22.73 -8.14 -10.08
C LEU A 135 -23.13 -6.70 -9.75
N GLY A 136 -22.56 -5.73 -10.41
CA GLY A 136 -22.81 -4.33 -10.10
C GLY A 136 -22.65 -3.37 -11.27
N ASP A 137 -23.23 -2.19 -11.12
CA ASP A 137 -23.07 -1.06 -12.02
C ASP A 137 -21.94 -0.18 -11.53
N ARG A 138 -20.88 0.01 -12.35
CA ARG A 138 -19.70 0.77 -11.98
C ARG A 138 -19.57 2.07 -12.79
N THR A 139 -19.15 3.13 -12.10
CA THR A 139 -18.87 4.44 -12.70
C THR A 139 -17.50 4.91 -12.22
N PHE A 140 -16.61 5.24 -13.15
CA PHE A 140 -15.30 5.84 -12.89
C PHE A 140 -15.39 7.37 -12.89
N TYR A 141 -14.59 8.00 -12.03
CA TYR A 141 -14.46 9.45 -11.95
C TYR A 141 -13.04 9.87 -12.27
N TYR A 142 -12.92 10.88 -13.10
CA TYR A 142 -11.65 11.42 -13.58
C TYR A 142 -11.56 12.89 -13.21
N CYS A 143 -10.37 13.33 -12.81
CA CYS A 143 -10.01 14.74 -12.79
C CYS A 143 -9.06 14.98 -13.97
N ASP A 144 -9.56 15.71 -14.99
CA ASP A 144 -8.96 15.79 -16.33
C ASP A 144 -8.80 14.36 -16.92
N ASP A 145 -7.56 13.87 -17.04
CA ASP A 145 -7.22 12.55 -17.60
C ASP A 145 -6.90 11.48 -16.52
N LEU A 146 -6.84 11.87 -15.24
CA LEU A 146 -6.48 10.97 -14.15
C LEU A 146 -7.74 10.40 -13.50
N GLU A 147 -7.85 9.08 -13.47
CA GLU A 147 -8.83 8.39 -12.63
C GLU A 147 -8.53 8.66 -11.14
N ILE A 148 -9.48 9.29 -10.46
CA ILE A 148 -9.37 9.61 -9.03
C ILE A 148 -10.13 8.63 -8.14
N GLY A 149 -11.08 7.88 -8.72
CA GLY A 149 -11.84 6.86 -8.00
C GLY A 149 -12.98 6.30 -8.82
N ASP A 150 -13.74 5.41 -8.19
CA ASP A 150 -14.89 4.77 -8.80
C ASP A 150 -16.00 4.51 -7.78
N THR A 151 -17.21 4.29 -8.28
CA THR A 151 -18.36 3.87 -7.48
C THR A 151 -19.00 2.65 -8.10
N THR A 152 -19.30 1.64 -7.29
CA THR A 152 -20.00 0.44 -7.74
C THR A 152 -21.21 0.19 -6.86
N PHE A 153 -22.37 -0.01 -7.49
CA PHE A 153 -23.59 -0.46 -6.84
C PHE A 153 -23.81 -1.93 -7.17
N PHE A 154 -23.56 -2.79 -6.19
CA PHE A 154 -23.73 -4.23 -6.33
C PHE A 154 -25.18 -4.64 -6.09
N LYS A 155 -25.70 -5.40 -7.06
CA LYS A 155 -27.01 -6.04 -7.08
C LYS A 155 -26.80 -7.54 -7.26
N ASN A 156 -27.79 -8.34 -6.91
CA ASN A 156 -27.70 -9.80 -7.12
C ASN A 156 -26.46 -10.43 -6.47
N VAL A 157 -26.25 -10.11 -5.22
CA VAL A 157 -25.18 -10.75 -4.42
C VAL A 157 -25.63 -12.18 -4.10
N SER A 158 -24.79 -13.16 -4.35
CA SER A 158 -25.07 -14.57 -4.08
C SER A 158 -24.98 -14.94 -2.59
N ASN A 159 -25.37 -14.03 -1.70
CA ASN A 159 -25.37 -14.22 -0.27
C ASN A 159 -26.72 -13.79 0.32
N PRO A 160 -27.45 -14.66 1.08
CA PRO A 160 -28.78 -14.36 1.58
C PRO A 160 -28.84 -13.21 2.60
N ASN A 161 -27.73 -12.82 3.17
CA ASN A 161 -27.67 -11.73 4.18
C ASN A 161 -27.39 -10.35 3.54
N ILE A 162 -27.13 -10.30 2.24
CA ILE A 162 -26.86 -9.06 1.51
C ILE A 162 -27.64 -9.08 0.21
N GLU A 163 -28.63 -8.18 0.10
CA GLU A 163 -29.36 -7.99 -1.16
C GLU A 163 -28.62 -7.04 -2.09
N THR A 164 -28.09 -5.97 -1.53
CA THR A 164 -27.35 -4.92 -2.23
C THR A 164 -26.24 -4.40 -1.35
N PHE A 165 -25.21 -3.84 -1.94
CA PHE A 165 -24.25 -2.97 -1.24
C PHE A 165 -23.54 -2.06 -2.22
N CYS A 166 -22.84 -1.05 -1.73
CA CYS A 166 -22.04 -0.17 -2.56
C CYS A 166 -20.60 -0.11 -2.09
N ASP A 167 -19.72 0.13 -3.05
CA ASP A 167 -18.32 0.48 -2.87
C ASP A 167 -18.05 1.79 -3.61
N LEU A 168 -17.67 2.83 -2.88
CA LEU A 168 -17.28 4.13 -3.43
C LEU A 168 -15.84 4.38 -3.02
N GLY A 169 -14.91 4.04 -3.91
CA GLY A 169 -13.47 4.06 -3.65
C GLY A 169 -12.76 5.22 -4.32
N PHE A 170 -11.81 5.87 -3.65
CA PHE A 170 -10.93 6.88 -4.23
C PHE A 170 -9.51 6.77 -3.68
N GLY A 171 -8.51 7.21 -4.47
CA GLY A 171 -7.14 7.33 -4.02
C GLY A 171 -6.89 8.72 -3.45
N VAL A 172 -6.62 8.84 -2.15
CA VAL A 172 -6.35 10.14 -1.49
C VAL A 172 -5.19 10.86 -2.19
N GLU A 173 -4.11 10.17 -2.50
CA GLU A 173 -2.93 10.74 -3.16
C GLU A 173 -3.25 11.20 -4.59
N ARG A 174 -4.16 10.51 -5.32
CA ARG A 174 -4.60 10.95 -6.65
C ARG A 174 -5.44 12.22 -6.57
N VAL A 175 -6.34 12.32 -5.59
CA VAL A 175 -7.13 13.53 -5.35
C VAL A 175 -6.20 14.70 -5.02
N ARG A 176 -5.22 14.49 -4.12
CA ARG A 176 -4.22 15.51 -3.77
C ARG A 176 -3.39 15.96 -4.98
N TRP A 177 -2.85 15.02 -5.73
CA TRP A 177 -2.06 15.34 -6.93
C TRP A 177 -2.88 16.04 -8.02
N SER A 178 -4.19 15.80 -8.07
CA SER A 178 -5.09 16.51 -8.98
C SER A 178 -5.28 17.99 -8.63
N GLN A 179 -4.96 18.43 -7.41
CA GLN A 179 -4.98 19.85 -7.04
C GLN A 179 -3.80 20.61 -7.69
N ASP A 180 -2.61 20.01 -7.71
CA ASP A 180 -1.42 20.59 -8.31
C ASP A 180 -0.54 19.54 -9.00
N ARG A 181 -0.75 19.37 -10.31
CA ARG A 181 -0.03 18.42 -11.18
C ARG A 181 1.40 18.87 -11.52
N ASN A 182 1.82 20.06 -11.08
CA ASN A 182 3.21 20.50 -11.24
C ASN A 182 4.14 19.87 -10.20
N LYS A 183 3.60 19.32 -9.11
CA LYS A 183 4.33 18.54 -8.12
C LYS A 183 4.40 17.07 -8.52
N SER A 184 5.38 16.34 -8.00
CA SER A 184 5.39 14.89 -8.16
C SER A 184 4.24 14.25 -7.38
N TYR A 185 3.63 13.23 -7.94
CA TYR A 185 2.63 12.39 -7.25
C TYR A 185 3.15 11.83 -5.92
N PHE A 186 4.45 11.59 -5.83
CA PHE A 186 5.11 11.01 -4.66
C PHE A 186 5.57 12.05 -3.63
N ASP A 187 5.41 13.35 -3.89
CA ASP A 187 5.69 14.39 -2.89
C ASP A 187 4.51 14.47 -1.93
N LEU A 188 4.67 13.86 -0.74
CA LEU A 188 3.57 13.66 0.21
C LEU A 188 3.16 14.94 0.90
N GLU A 189 4.09 15.73 1.43
CA GLU A 189 3.80 16.96 2.18
C GLU A 189 4.78 18.11 1.89
N THR A 190 5.99 17.80 1.49
CA THR A 190 7.05 18.79 1.28
C THR A 190 7.69 18.69 -0.09
N ASP A 191 8.09 19.83 -0.66
CA ASP A 191 8.93 19.91 -1.85
C ASP A 191 10.35 19.43 -1.51
N ILE A 192 10.54 18.12 -1.43
CA ILE A 192 11.86 17.56 -1.19
C ILE A 192 12.63 17.63 -2.48
N LYS A 193 13.66 18.48 -2.49
CA LYS A 193 14.68 18.39 -3.53
C LYS A 193 15.54 17.17 -3.27
N ASP A 194 15.22 16.07 -3.92
CA ASP A 194 15.97 14.82 -3.88
C ASP A 194 16.28 14.34 -5.31
N LYS A 195 17.08 13.30 -5.40
CA LYS A 195 17.47 12.66 -6.67
C LYS A 195 16.68 11.38 -6.94
N LEU A 196 15.64 11.12 -6.14
CA LEU A 196 14.86 9.88 -6.24
C LEU A 196 13.89 9.94 -7.42
N SER A 197 13.86 8.90 -8.21
CA SER A 197 12.86 8.72 -9.26
C SER A 197 11.48 8.36 -8.65
N PRO A 198 10.36 8.56 -9.38
CA PRO A 198 9.03 8.12 -8.98
C PRO A 198 8.98 6.65 -8.52
N ARG A 199 9.68 5.77 -9.22
CA ARG A 199 9.78 4.36 -8.87
C ARG A 199 10.45 4.13 -7.52
N GLU A 200 11.53 4.84 -7.25
CA GLU A 200 12.26 4.76 -5.98
C GLU A 200 11.40 5.27 -4.83
N LYS A 201 10.74 6.41 -5.00
CA LYS A 201 9.81 7.00 -4.02
C LYS A 201 8.65 6.04 -3.72
N GLY A 202 7.98 5.50 -4.72
CA GLY A 202 6.89 4.54 -4.53
C GLY A 202 7.33 3.26 -3.81
N LEU A 203 8.54 2.77 -4.08
CA LEU A 203 9.11 1.61 -3.39
C LEU A 203 9.39 1.92 -1.92
N ILE A 204 10.02 3.07 -1.63
CA ILE A 204 10.35 3.50 -0.27
C ILE A 204 9.08 3.69 0.55
N SER A 205 8.04 4.32 -0.01
CA SER A 205 6.75 4.51 0.64
C SER A 205 6.08 3.18 1.01
N ALA A 206 6.06 2.21 0.09
CA ALA A 206 5.51 0.89 0.38
C ALA A 206 6.29 0.16 1.49
N ILE A 207 7.62 0.29 1.52
CA ILE A 207 8.46 -0.31 2.56
C ILE A 207 8.21 0.35 3.91
N ALA A 208 8.03 1.66 3.96
CA ALA A 208 7.68 2.37 5.19
C ALA A 208 6.36 1.85 5.77
N LEU A 209 5.32 1.67 4.94
CA LEU A 209 4.05 1.08 5.37
C LEU A 209 4.23 -0.37 5.86
N LEU A 210 4.94 -1.22 5.11
CA LEU A 210 5.23 -2.61 5.52
C LEU A 210 5.97 -2.67 6.85
N THR A 211 6.89 -1.74 7.09
CA THR A 211 7.66 -1.65 8.34
C THR A 211 6.76 -1.26 9.51
N LEU A 212 5.91 -0.25 9.36
CA LEU A 212 4.95 0.14 10.39
C LEU A 212 3.96 -0.98 10.74
N CYS A 213 3.52 -1.73 9.73
CA CYS A 213 2.62 -2.86 9.92
C CYS A 213 3.34 -4.16 10.32
N GLU A 214 4.61 -4.08 10.69
CA GLU A 214 5.42 -5.21 11.19
C GLU A 214 5.53 -6.42 10.24
N VAL A 215 5.35 -6.21 8.94
CA VAL A 215 5.43 -7.26 7.93
C VAL A 215 6.88 -7.69 7.76
N LYS A 216 7.17 -8.94 8.11
CA LYS A 216 8.52 -9.52 8.00
C LYS A 216 8.72 -10.22 6.66
N SER A 217 9.94 -10.16 6.13
CA SER A 217 10.27 -10.93 4.93
C SER A 217 10.23 -12.44 5.21
N ALA A 218 9.66 -13.22 4.27
CA ALA A 218 9.57 -14.67 4.32
C ALA A 218 9.68 -15.26 2.91
N ASN A 219 9.62 -16.60 2.80
CA ASN A 219 9.70 -17.28 1.51
C ASN A 219 8.33 -17.54 0.86
N LYS A 220 7.23 -17.21 1.54
CA LYS A 220 5.85 -17.42 1.05
C LYS A 220 4.94 -16.26 1.45
N GLY A 221 3.81 -16.13 0.77
CA GLY A 221 2.74 -15.20 1.11
C GLY A 221 3.18 -13.73 1.12
N ASN A 222 2.65 -12.97 2.07
CA ASN A 222 2.95 -11.55 2.26
C ASN A 222 4.43 -11.28 2.52
N GLY A 223 5.10 -12.14 3.28
CA GLY A 223 6.53 -12.03 3.54
C GLY A 223 7.39 -12.20 2.29
N TYR A 224 6.96 -13.01 1.31
CA TYR A 224 7.65 -13.12 0.02
C TYR A 224 7.54 -11.82 -0.78
N GLN A 225 6.38 -11.21 -0.81
CA GLN A 225 6.21 -9.90 -1.46
C GLN A 225 7.02 -8.82 -0.74
N ALA A 226 6.95 -8.75 0.59
CA ALA A 226 7.78 -7.83 1.37
C ALA A 226 9.28 -8.01 1.04
N LYS A 227 9.76 -9.24 0.90
CA LYS A 227 11.13 -9.54 0.49
C LYS A 227 11.50 -8.94 -0.88
N ARG A 228 10.58 -8.93 -1.86
CA ARG A 228 10.82 -8.28 -3.16
C ARG A 228 11.03 -6.76 -2.99
N TYR A 229 10.21 -6.11 -2.15
CA TYR A 229 10.33 -4.68 -1.88
C TYR A 229 11.65 -4.37 -1.18
N PHE A 230 12.03 -5.11 -0.14
CA PHE A 230 13.30 -4.93 0.55
C PHE A 230 14.51 -5.16 -0.36
N LYS A 231 14.48 -6.14 -1.26
CA LYS A 231 15.53 -6.32 -2.28
C LYS A 231 15.67 -5.09 -3.19
N GLY A 232 14.55 -4.46 -3.55
CA GLY A 232 14.56 -3.20 -4.31
C GLY A 232 15.26 -2.09 -3.53
N LEU A 233 14.91 -1.89 -2.25
CA LEU A 233 15.52 -0.88 -1.38
C LEU A 233 17.02 -1.08 -1.23
N VAL A 234 17.46 -2.33 -1.05
CA VAL A 234 18.90 -2.66 -0.97
C VAL A 234 19.67 -2.12 -2.16
N LYS A 235 19.15 -2.33 -3.37
CA LYS A 235 19.77 -1.82 -4.60
C LYS A 235 19.85 -0.29 -4.66
N LEU A 236 18.88 0.38 -4.03
CA LEU A 236 18.90 1.85 -3.92
C LEU A 236 19.96 2.33 -2.93
N LEU A 237 20.04 1.68 -1.76
CA LEU A 237 21.01 2.03 -0.70
C LEU A 237 22.46 1.71 -1.08
N ASP A 238 22.69 0.78 -2.01
CA ASP A 238 24.04 0.56 -2.59
C ASP A 238 24.52 1.77 -3.41
N ARG A 239 23.62 2.66 -3.82
CA ARG A 239 23.94 3.92 -4.51
C ARG A 239 24.21 5.02 -3.49
N LYS A 240 25.47 5.19 -3.12
CA LYS A 240 25.91 6.18 -2.12
C LYS A 240 25.60 7.64 -2.45
N ASP A 241 25.34 7.94 -3.72
CA ASP A 241 24.96 9.28 -4.18
C ASP A 241 23.51 9.68 -3.81
N ILE A 242 22.67 8.74 -3.37
CA ILE A 242 21.27 8.95 -2.98
C ILE A 242 20.91 8.39 -1.60
N GLU A 243 21.84 7.76 -0.87
CA GLU A 243 21.57 7.13 0.43
C GLU A 243 20.89 8.11 1.41
N GLY A 244 21.40 9.34 1.50
CA GLY A 244 20.81 10.38 2.35
C GLY A 244 19.39 10.75 1.95
N ASP A 245 19.12 10.83 0.64
CA ASP A 245 17.79 11.11 0.11
C ASP A 245 16.82 9.96 0.43
N VAL A 246 17.26 8.71 0.31
CA VAL A 246 16.47 7.49 0.65
C VAL A 246 16.05 7.54 2.11
N LEU A 247 16.98 7.80 3.03
CA LEU A 247 16.71 7.83 4.47
C LEU A 247 15.76 8.98 4.83
N LYS A 248 15.97 10.16 4.24
CA LYS A 248 15.10 11.31 4.46
C LYS A 248 13.68 11.03 3.99
N TYR A 249 13.52 10.58 2.76
CA TYR A 249 12.20 10.28 2.19
C TYR A 249 11.49 9.15 2.92
N PHE A 250 12.25 8.14 3.38
CA PHE A 250 11.69 7.06 4.20
C PHE A 250 11.08 7.59 5.51
N ASN A 251 11.75 8.48 6.23
CA ASN A 251 11.24 9.06 7.46
C ASN A 251 9.96 9.88 7.22
N GLU A 252 9.87 10.59 6.11
CA GLU A 252 8.65 11.32 5.73
C GLU A 252 7.50 10.36 5.41
N CYS A 253 7.78 9.26 4.71
CA CYS A 253 6.80 8.20 4.49
C CYS A 253 6.32 7.59 5.81
N LEU A 254 7.20 7.38 6.80
CA LEU A 254 6.79 6.88 8.11
C LEU A 254 5.83 7.85 8.81
N ALA A 255 6.12 9.15 8.80
CA ALA A 255 5.25 10.17 9.38
C ALA A 255 3.88 10.18 8.70
N TYR A 256 3.86 10.15 7.36
CA TYR A 256 2.64 10.07 6.57
C TYR A 256 1.80 8.83 6.93
N TRP A 257 2.39 7.65 6.95
CA TRP A 257 1.66 6.41 7.25
C TRP A 257 1.17 6.35 8.70
N ARG A 258 1.90 6.93 9.67
CA ARG A 258 1.44 7.02 11.07
C ARG A 258 0.17 7.84 11.21
N ASP A 259 0.06 8.96 10.50
CA ASP A 259 -1.16 9.79 10.51
C ASP A 259 -2.38 8.99 10.05
N TRP A 260 -2.24 8.21 8.97
CA TRP A 260 -3.33 7.42 8.41
C TRP A 260 -3.63 6.13 9.17
N GLN A 261 -2.63 5.43 9.64
CA GLN A 261 -2.81 4.14 10.35
C GLN A 261 -3.23 4.33 11.80
N LYS A 262 -3.07 5.53 12.36
CA LYS A 262 -3.28 5.80 13.80
C LYS A 262 -2.63 4.73 14.69
N VAL A 263 -1.49 4.24 14.28
CA VAL A 263 -0.68 3.35 15.09
C VAL A 263 -0.16 4.19 16.26
N ASP A 264 -0.52 3.81 17.48
CA ASP A 264 0.09 4.39 18.68
C ASP A 264 1.60 4.45 18.46
N ASP A 265 2.24 5.52 18.96
CA ASP A 265 3.69 5.82 18.86
C ASP A 265 4.65 4.72 19.38
N LYS A 266 4.21 3.46 19.36
CA LYS A 266 4.95 2.31 19.89
C LYS A 266 6.22 1.99 19.10
N LEU A 267 6.27 2.39 17.84
CA LEU A 267 7.47 2.20 17.02
C LEU A 267 8.20 3.54 16.93
N SER A 268 9.23 3.73 17.73
CA SER A 268 10.12 4.90 17.59
C SER A 268 10.79 4.86 16.20
N ASP A 269 11.17 6.04 15.68
CA ASP A 269 11.93 6.13 14.42
C ASP A 269 13.21 5.29 14.47
N VAL A 270 13.82 5.18 15.65
CA VAL A 270 15.00 4.35 15.91
C VAL A 270 14.67 2.86 15.74
N GLU A 271 13.52 2.40 16.23
CA GLU A 271 13.11 0.98 16.07
C GLU A 271 12.72 0.68 14.63
N ALA A 272 12.03 1.60 13.94
CA ALA A 272 11.73 1.46 12.53
C ALA A 272 13.03 1.38 11.70
N MET A 273 13.99 2.27 11.95
CA MET A 273 15.30 2.26 11.29
C MET A 273 16.10 0.99 11.63
N LYS A 274 16.04 0.51 12.87
CA LYS A 274 16.68 -0.75 13.28
C LYS A 274 16.09 -1.93 12.52
N ARG A 275 14.77 -2.04 12.42
CA ARG A 275 14.10 -3.10 11.65
C ARG A 275 14.48 -3.07 10.18
N ILE A 276 14.53 -1.88 9.56
CA ILE A 276 14.98 -1.73 8.17
C ILE A 276 16.42 -2.16 8.04
N SER A 277 17.31 -1.75 8.96
CA SER A 277 18.71 -2.14 8.91
C SER A 277 18.87 -3.66 9.03
N GLU A 278 18.11 -4.31 9.92
CA GLU A 278 18.11 -5.77 10.06
C GLU A 278 17.56 -6.47 8.81
N GLU A 279 16.45 -5.99 8.25
CA GLU A 279 15.89 -6.52 7.00
C GLU A 279 16.78 -6.18 5.80
N TYR A 280 17.41 -5.01 5.78
CA TYR A 280 18.43 -4.63 4.80
C TYR A 280 19.59 -5.61 4.80
N ILE A 281 20.23 -5.84 5.96
CA ILE A 281 21.34 -6.78 6.09
C ILE A 281 20.94 -8.18 5.63
N LYS A 282 19.76 -8.66 6.07
CA LYS A 282 19.23 -9.96 5.69
C LYS A 282 19.00 -10.09 4.18
N ASN A 283 18.47 -9.05 3.54
CA ASN A 283 18.17 -9.06 2.11
C ASN A 283 19.42 -8.78 1.25
N CYS A 284 20.36 -7.95 1.70
CA CYS A 284 21.69 -7.86 1.08
C CYS A 284 22.35 -9.22 0.99
N MET A 285 22.35 -9.97 2.08
CA MET A 285 22.91 -11.31 2.11
C MET A 285 22.22 -12.27 1.14
N LEU A 286 20.89 -12.16 0.99
CA LEU A 286 20.12 -12.99 0.06
C LEU A 286 20.38 -12.61 -1.41
N VAL A 287 20.50 -11.32 -1.72
CA VAL A 287 20.86 -10.84 -3.07
C VAL A 287 22.26 -11.32 -3.45
N ILE A 288 23.22 -11.15 -2.53
CA ILE A 288 24.60 -11.60 -2.72
C ILE A 288 24.65 -13.11 -2.94
N ILE A 289 23.87 -13.90 -2.18
CA ILE A 289 23.83 -15.35 -2.36
C ILE A 289 23.23 -15.74 -3.71
N ASP A 290 22.16 -15.08 -4.15
CA ASP A 290 21.54 -15.34 -5.44
C ASP A 290 22.46 -14.96 -6.60
N GLU A 291 23.19 -13.84 -6.50
CA GLU A 291 24.21 -13.42 -7.49
C GLU A 291 25.39 -14.38 -7.52
N LEU A 292 25.87 -14.82 -6.34
CA LEU A 292 26.94 -15.81 -6.22
C LEU A 292 26.56 -17.19 -6.77
N ALA A 293 25.32 -17.61 -6.58
CA ALA A 293 24.85 -18.89 -7.11
C ALA A 293 24.82 -18.89 -8.64
N ASN A 294 24.60 -17.71 -9.25
CA ASN A 294 24.45 -17.56 -10.70
C ASN A 294 25.76 -17.21 -11.43
N GLU A 295 26.70 -16.49 -10.80
CA GLU A 295 27.87 -15.91 -11.46
C GLU A 295 29.23 -16.58 -11.11
N GLY A 296 29.24 -17.53 -10.15
CA GLY A 296 30.48 -18.26 -9.80
C GLY A 296 31.55 -17.42 -9.09
N TYR A 297 31.18 -16.28 -8.49
CA TYR A 297 32.11 -15.41 -7.80
C TYR A 297 32.63 -16.00 -6.48
N PRO A 298 33.90 -15.83 -6.15
CA PRO A 298 34.47 -16.31 -4.89
C PRO A 298 33.93 -15.47 -3.72
N VAL A 299 33.35 -16.14 -2.75
CA VAL A 299 32.66 -15.54 -1.58
C VAL A 299 33.58 -14.66 -0.72
N ARG A 300 34.88 -14.95 -0.71
CA ARG A 300 35.89 -14.10 -0.05
C ARG A 300 35.99 -12.69 -0.62
N ALA A 301 35.78 -12.55 -1.93
CA ALA A 301 35.76 -11.24 -2.58
C ALA A 301 34.61 -10.38 -2.08
N ILE A 302 33.49 -11.00 -1.71
CA ILE A 302 32.29 -10.32 -1.23
C ILE A 302 32.40 -9.95 0.25
N ALA A 303 32.87 -10.84 1.11
CA ALA A 303 33.16 -10.50 2.49
C ALA A 303 34.15 -9.31 2.56
N LYS A 304 35.16 -9.32 1.68
CA LYS A 304 36.12 -8.22 1.53
C LYS A 304 35.46 -6.94 1.02
N LYS A 305 34.56 -7.02 0.05
CA LYS A 305 33.80 -5.87 -0.49
C LYS A 305 32.86 -5.29 0.55
N LEU A 306 32.28 -6.12 1.43
CA LEU A 306 31.42 -5.71 2.55
C LEU A 306 32.22 -5.25 3.79
N GLY A 307 33.55 -5.39 3.78
CA GLY A 307 34.42 -5.02 4.91
C GLY A 307 34.20 -5.88 6.18
N ILE A 308 33.67 -7.10 6.02
CA ILE A 308 33.40 -8.04 7.10
C ILE A 308 34.27 -9.29 7.00
N THR A 309 34.53 -9.91 8.17
CA THR A 309 35.25 -11.19 8.22
C THR A 309 34.39 -12.34 7.71
N TRP A 310 35.03 -13.46 7.32
CA TRP A 310 34.29 -14.66 6.90
C TRP A 310 33.36 -15.19 8.00
N ASP A 311 33.80 -15.17 9.25
CA ASP A 311 33.01 -15.68 10.37
C ASP A 311 31.77 -14.80 10.65
N GLU A 312 31.92 -13.49 10.52
CA GLU A 312 30.78 -12.56 10.56
C GLU A 312 29.83 -12.77 9.38
N PHE A 313 30.37 -13.04 8.20
CA PHE A 313 29.59 -13.36 7.02
C PHE A 313 28.82 -14.66 7.20
N GLU A 314 29.49 -15.74 7.64
CA GLU A 314 28.86 -17.03 7.94
C GLU A 314 27.78 -16.91 9.05
N PHE A 315 28.07 -16.14 10.10
CA PHE A 315 27.09 -15.86 11.15
C PHE A 315 25.84 -15.16 10.61
N LYS A 316 26.01 -14.13 9.78
CA LYS A 316 24.91 -13.42 9.12
C LYS A 316 24.13 -14.31 8.17
N LEU A 317 24.79 -15.19 7.40
CA LEU A 317 24.14 -16.19 6.55
C LEU A 317 23.22 -17.11 7.38
N LYS A 318 23.70 -17.58 8.54
CA LYS A 318 22.92 -18.42 9.44
C LYS A 318 21.71 -17.67 10.02
N GLN A 319 21.89 -16.42 10.43
CA GLN A 319 20.81 -15.57 10.90
C GLN A 319 19.75 -15.29 9.81
N SER A 320 20.17 -15.17 8.55
CA SER A 320 19.29 -14.98 7.40
C SER A 320 18.54 -16.24 6.97
N GLY A 321 18.69 -17.36 7.69
CA GLY A 321 17.99 -18.60 7.42
C GLY A 321 18.55 -19.39 6.23
N VAL A 322 19.79 -19.12 5.80
CA VAL A 322 20.46 -19.90 4.76
C VAL A 322 20.75 -21.31 5.30
N PRO A 323 20.34 -22.38 4.58
CA PRO A 323 20.55 -23.75 5.04
C PRO A 323 22.04 -24.05 5.25
N LYS A 324 22.38 -24.74 6.36
CA LYS A 324 23.75 -25.10 6.71
C LYS A 324 24.51 -25.81 5.59
N GLU A 325 23.82 -26.66 4.82
CA GLU A 325 24.41 -27.37 3.68
C GLU A 325 24.82 -26.42 2.54
N LYS A 326 24.02 -25.39 2.30
CA LYS A 326 24.35 -24.36 1.31
C LYS A 326 25.56 -23.52 1.75
N ILE A 327 25.64 -23.19 3.04
CA ILE A 327 26.80 -22.48 3.63
C ILE A 327 28.08 -23.34 3.51
N LYS A 328 27.99 -24.65 3.80
CA LYS A 328 29.13 -25.58 3.61
C LYS A 328 29.57 -25.71 2.15
N THR A 329 28.62 -25.70 1.21
CA THR A 329 28.92 -25.74 -0.23
C THR A 329 29.64 -24.49 -0.67
N ILE A 330 29.25 -23.34 -0.17
CA ILE A 330 29.90 -22.06 -0.40
C ILE A 330 31.36 -22.13 0.13
N ARG A 331 31.56 -22.66 1.34
CA ARG A 331 32.91 -22.81 1.96
C ARG A 331 33.82 -23.77 1.20
N ARG A 332 33.28 -24.85 0.61
CA ARG A 332 34.05 -25.85 -0.13
C ARG A 332 34.50 -25.39 -1.54
N LYS A 333 33.79 -24.45 -2.14
CA LYS A 333 34.18 -23.87 -3.43
C LYS A 333 35.32 -22.86 -3.34
N GLU A 334 35.80 -22.56 -2.13
CA GLU A 334 36.88 -21.60 -1.86
C GLU A 334 38.23 -22.25 -1.51
N VAL A 335 38.31 -23.57 -1.45
CA VAL A 335 39.53 -24.35 -1.30
C VAL A 335 39.92 -24.88 -2.65
#